data_452ab3ce5f568bc11dd20dbb129db031
#
_entry.id   452ab3ce5f568bc11dd20dbb129db031
#
_cell.length_a   1.000
_cell.length_b   1.000
_cell.length_c   1.000
_cell.angle_alpha   90.00
_cell.angle_beta   90.00
_cell.angle_gamma   90.00
#
_symmetry.space_group_name_H-M   'P 1'
#
loop_
_entity.id
_entity.type
_entity.pdbx_description
1 polymer ?
#
loop_
_entity_poly.entity_id
_entity_poly.type
_entity_poly.pdbx_seq_one_letter_code
_entity_poly.pdbx_strand_id
1 'polypeptide(L)'
;VGAPQVAYKEAFTKAVEVDSKYAKQSGGRGQYGHCKVKFEPLEANCEKFEFDPKANILINDPPTLLFESTVVGGSIPKEYIPAVGEGIQEAAQAGILGGFPVLGVHANVYDGSYHEVDSSEMAFHIAGSMAFKEAMQKAAPVLLEPIMKVEVTMPEEYMGDVIGDLNSRRGQIQGMEDRNGAKQINARVPLSE
;
A
#
# COMPACT_ATOMS: atom_id res chain seq x y z
N VAL A 1 -12.70 18.27 23.15
CA VAL A 1 -12.52 17.25 22.11
C VAL A 1 -12.59 17.98 20.79
N GLY A 2 -11.52 17.97 20.00
CA GLY A 2 -11.48 18.61 18.68
C GLY A 2 -11.88 17.64 17.56
N ALA A 3 -11.87 18.14 16.32
CA ALA A 3 -12.08 17.31 15.14
C ALA A 3 -10.98 16.21 15.05
N PRO A 4 -11.34 14.99 14.64
CA PRO A 4 -10.36 13.93 14.51
C PRO A 4 -9.36 14.24 13.39
N GLN A 5 -8.11 13.82 13.59
CA GLN A 5 -7.14 13.82 12.50
C GLN A 5 -7.43 12.65 11.55
N VAL A 6 -7.64 12.96 10.28
CA VAL A 6 -7.91 11.95 9.25
C VAL A 6 -6.59 11.45 8.67
N ALA A 7 -6.30 10.16 8.86
CA ALA A 7 -5.11 9.52 8.30
C ALA A 7 -5.44 8.96 6.92
N TYR A 8 -5.21 9.74 5.87
CA TYR A 8 -5.34 9.29 4.49
C TYR A 8 -4.24 8.32 4.10
N LYS A 9 -4.55 7.45 3.14
CA LYS A 9 -3.61 6.53 2.51
C LYS A 9 -3.76 6.63 0.98
N GLU A 10 -2.82 6.06 0.25
CA GLU A 10 -2.87 5.97 -1.21
C GLU A 10 -2.85 4.51 -1.63
N ALA A 11 -3.38 4.19 -2.79
CA ALA A 11 -3.43 2.83 -3.31
C ALA A 11 -3.28 2.78 -4.83
N PHE A 12 -2.73 1.67 -5.32
CA PHE A 12 -2.73 1.31 -6.72
C PHE A 12 -4.11 0.82 -7.15
N THR A 13 -4.51 1.13 -8.38
CA THR A 13 -5.75 0.60 -8.98
C THR A 13 -5.50 -0.32 -10.17
N LYS A 14 -4.27 -0.37 -10.67
CA LYS A 14 -3.87 -1.17 -11.84
C LYS A 14 -2.58 -1.91 -11.55
N ALA A 15 -2.43 -3.09 -12.17
CA ALA A 15 -1.14 -3.75 -12.28
C ALA A 15 -0.26 -3.01 -13.30
N VAL A 16 1.00 -2.81 -12.97
CA VAL A 16 2.01 -2.18 -13.82
C VAL A 16 3.33 -2.92 -13.74
N GLU A 17 4.06 -2.96 -14.83
CA GLU A 17 5.42 -3.46 -14.89
C GLU A 17 6.38 -2.30 -15.12
N VAL A 18 7.48 -2.28 -14.38
CA VAL A 18 8.49 -1.23 -14.45
C VAL A 18 9.85 -1.85 -14.67
N ASP A 19 10.57 -1.32 -15.63
CA ASP A 19 11.98 -1.60 -15.89
C ASP A 19 12.80 -0.42 -15.34
N SER A 20 13.39 -0.60 -14.15
CA SER A 20 14.10 0.47 -13.45
C SER A 20 15.60 0.23 -13.44
N LYS A 21 16.32 1.18 -13.99
CA LYS A 21 17.78 1.16 -14.08
C LYS A 21 18.37 2.41 -13.46
N TYR A 22 19.14 2.23 -12.40
CA TYR A 22 19.99 3.27 -11.84
C TYR A 22 21.43 3.03 -12.25
N ALA A 23 21.93 3.84 -13.15
CA ALA A 23 23.30 3.79 -13.62
C ALA A 23 23.90 5.19 -13.55
N LYS A 24 24.97 5.35 -12.77
CA LYS A 24 25.68 6.62 -12.62
C LYS A 24 27.19 6.37 -12.64
N GLN A 25 27.87 7.12 -13.45
CA GLN A 25 29.34 7.11 -13.53
C GLN A 25 29.85 8.54 -13.53
N SER A 26 30.56 8.91 -12.47
CA SER A 26 31.16 10.23 -12.33
C SER A 26 32.52 10.10 -11.66
N GLY A 27 33.58 10.10 -12.47
CA GLY A 27 34.96 10.26 -12.03
C GLY A 27 35.45 9.27 -10.96
N GLY A 28 35.27 7.95 -11.16
CA GLY A 28 35.67 6.92 -10.20
C GLY A 28 34.82 5.65 -10.35
N ARG A 29 34.61 4.92 -9.23
CA ARG A 29 33.72 3.77 -9.21
C ARG A 29 32.28 4.21 -9.51
N GLY A 30 31.68 3.61 -10.55
CA GLY A 30 30.30 3.88 -10.93
C GLY A 30 29.29 3.26 -9.97
N GLN A 31 28.00 3.48 -10.26
CA GLN A 31 26.88 2.82 -9.58
C GLN A 31 25.98 2.18 -10.62
N TYR A 32 25.53 0.97 -10.36
CA TYR A 32 24.67 0.22 -11.25
C TYR A 32 23.70 -0.68 -10.47
N GLY A 33 22.42 -0.41 -10.62
CA GLY A 33 21.34 -1.26 -10.14
C GLY A 33 20.23 -1.32 -11.18
N HIS A 34 19.81 -2.52 -11.57
CA HIS A 34 18.78 -2.73 -12.58
C HIS A 34 17.82 -3.81 -12.12
N CYS A 35 16.56 -3.47 -11.99
CA CYS A 35 15.50 -4.41 -11.62
C CYS A 35 14.25 -4.20 -12.46
N LYS A 36 13.60 -5.30 -12.79
CA LYS A 36 12.26 -5.32 -13.39
C LYS A 36 11.29 -5.81 -12.34
N VAL A 37 10.30 -5.00 -12.06
CA VAL A 37 9.34 -5.23 -10.98
C VAL A 37 7.92 -5.12 -11.51
N LYS A 38 7.11 -6.10 -11.16
CA LYS A 38 5.66 -6.07 -11.37
C LYS A 38 5.00 -5.63 -10.08
N PHE A 39 4.19 -4.58 -10.17
CA PHE A 39 3.37 -4.09 -9.07
C PHE A 39 1.91 -4.33 -9.38
N GLU A 40 1.16 -4.79 -8.39
CA GLU A 40 -0.27 -4.99 -8.50
C GLU A 40 -0.97 -4.71 -7.18
N PRO A 41 -2.27 -4.30 -7.21
CA PRO A 41 -3.03 -4.16 -5.98
C PRO A 41 -3.11 -5.49 -5.24
N LEU A 42 -2.91 -5.46 -3.91
CA LEU A 42 -3.28 -6.59 -3.06
C LEU A 42 -4.79 -6.65 -2.95
N GLU A 43 -5.37 -7.83 -3.15
CA GLU A 43 -6.78 -8.04 -2.89
C GLU A 43 -7.10 -7.90 -1.39
N ALA A 44 -8.28 -7.38 -1.08
CA ALA A 44 -8.70 -7.11 0.30
C ALA A 44 -8.76 -8.36 1.22
N ASN A 45 -8.60 -9.56 0.67
CA ASN A 45 -8.60 -10.84 1.38
C ASN A 45 -7.20 -11.45 1.48
N CYS A 46 -6.22 -10.67 1.89
CA CYS A 46 -4.85 -11.16 2.12
C CYS A 46 -4.71 -12.21 3.24
N GLU A 47 -5.79 -12.61 3.89
CA GLU A 47 -5.82 -13.71 4.88
C GLU A 47 -5.35 -15.06 4.33
N LYS A 48 -5.17 -15.17 3.02
CA LYS A 48 -4.73 -16.40 2.33
C LYS A 48 -3.27 -16.42 1.89
N PHE A 49 -2.51 -15.35 2.14
CA PHE A 49 -1.08 -15.38 1.85
C PHE A 49 -0.37 -16.19 2.93
N GLU A 50 0.00 -17.43 2.60
CA GLU A 50 0.98 -18.17 3.40
C GLU A 50 2.31 -17.41 3.30
N PHE A 51 2.70 -16.83 4.42
CA PHE A 51 3.98 -16.15 4.55
C PHE A 51 5.11 -17.17 4.47
N ASP A 52 5.87 -17.16 3.39
CA ASP A 52 7.17 -17.83 3.34
C ASP A 52 8.25 -16.82 3.77
N PRO A 53 8.80 -16.95 4.99
CA PRO A 53 9.80 -16.02 5.49
C PRO A 53 11.11 -16.02 4.69
N LYS A 54 11.28 -16.96 3.76
CA LYS A 54 12.45 -17.04 2.88
C LYS A 54 12.24 -16.40 1.51
N ALA A 55 10.99 -16.28 1.07
CA ALA A 55 10.64 -15.77 -0.25
C ALA A 55 9.90 -14.43 -0.20
N ASN A 56 9.18 -14.17 0.88
CA ASN A 56 8.26 -13.03 0.99
C ASN A 56 8.60 -12.18 2.20
N ILE A 57 8.80 -10.90 1.98
CA ILE A 57 8.95 -9.92 3.07
C ILE A 57 7.61 -9.24 3.25
N LEU A 58 6.86 -9.65 4.28
CA LEU A 58 5.67 -8.93 4.71
C LEU A 58 6.11 -7.73 5.55
N ILE A 59 5.81 -6.54 5.06
CA ILE A 59 6.23 -5.30 5.70
C ILE A 59 4.99 -4.60 6.25
N ASN A 60 4.71 -4.76 7.51
CA ASN A 60 3.64 -4.17 8.31
C ASN A 60 2.33 -4.96 8.40
N ASP A 61 1.68 -4.79 9.55
CA ASP A 61 0.35 -5.29 9.88
C ASP A 61 -0.62 -4.09 10.04
N PRO A 62 -1.70 -3.96 9.25
CA PRO A 62 -2.10 -4.84 8.13
C PRO A 62 -1.12 -4.75 6.95
N PRO A 63 -1.04 -5.77 6.09
CA PRO A 63 -0.03 -5.82 5.05
C PRO A 63 -0.20 -4.64 4.08
N THR A 64 0.75 -3.71 4.13
CA THR A 64 0.78 -2.54 3.25
C THR A 64 1.53 -2.83 1.98
N LEU A 65 2.57 -3.65 2.09
CA LEU A 65 3.42 -4.06 0.99
C LEU A 65 3.81 -5.53 1.17
N LEU A 66 3.55 -6.33 0.15
CA LEU A 66 4.10 -7.67 0.00
C LEU A 66 5.20 -7.62 -1.07
N PHE A 67 6.43 -7.90 -0.67
CA PHE A 67 7.56 -7.98 -1.59
C PHE A 67 7.95 -9.44 -1.82
N GLU A 68 8.08 -9.80 -3.08
CA GLU A 68 8.40 -11.14 -3.54
C GLU A 68 9.51 -11.10 -4.59
N SER A 69 10.29 -12.16 -4.69
CA SER A 69 11.29 -12.31 -5.75
C SER A 69 11.11 -13.63 -6.49
N THR A 70 10.93 -13.53 -7.78
CA THR A 70 10.91 -14.67 -8.72
C THR A 70 12.09 -14.62 -9.70
N VAL A 71 13.17 -13.92 -9.33
CA VAL A 71 14.40 -13.84 -10.13
C VAL A 71 15.00 -15.23 -10.30
N VAL A 72 15.31 -15.59 -11.53
CA VAL A 72 15.92 -16.86 -11.91
C VAL A 72 17.28 -16.63 -12.58
N GLY A 73 18.15 -17.66 -12.54
CA GLY A 73 19.41 -17.62 -13.24
C GLY A 73 20.45 -16.63 -12.69
N GLY A 74 20.19 -16.02 -11.54
CA GLY A 74 21.13 -15.08 -10.91
C GLY A 74 21.28 -13.75 -11.67
N SER A 75 20.27 -13.33 -12.44
CA SER A 75 20.27 -12.03 -13.15
C SER A 75 20.42 -10.86 -12.18
N ILE A 76 19.91 -11.00 -10.95
CA ILE A 76 20.26 -10.18 -9.80
C ILE A 76 20.88 -11.10 -8.74
N PRO A 77 22.08 -10.81 -8.23
CA PRO A 77 22.65 -11.54 -7.11
C PRO A 77 21.71 -11.52 -5.89
N LYS A 78 21.59 -12.65 -5.21
CA LYS A 78 20.67 -12.82 -4.07
C LYS A 78 20.87 -11.79 -2.96
N GLU A 79 22.10 -11.36 -2.76
CA GLU A 79 22.48 -10.35 -1.77
C GLU A 79 21.88 -8.96 -2.04
N TYR A 80 21.53 -8.64 -3.29
CA TYR A 80 20.95 -7.34 -3.67
C TYR A 80 19.42 -7.31 -3.70
N ILE A 81 18.77 -8.47 -3.69
CA ILE A 81 17.31 -8.56 -3.73
C ILE A 81 16.66 -7.90 -2.51
N PRO A 82 17.13 -8.10 -1.26
CA PRO A 82 16.58 -7.39 -0.11
C PRO A 82 16.66 -5.87 -0.24
N ALA A 83 17.74 -5.34 -0.82
CA ALA A 83 17.92 -3.90 -1.04
C ALA A 83 16.87 -3.32 -1.98
N VAL A 84 16.46 -4.05 -3.02
CA VAL A 84 15.33 -3.66 -3.88
C VAL A 84 14.04 -3.54 -3.07
N GLY A 85 13.76 -4.53 -2.22
CA GLY A 85 12.58 -4.53 -1.34
C GLY A 85 12.58 -3.37 -0.35
N GLU A 86 13.71 -3.08 0.26
CA GLU A 86 13.88 -1.94 1.18
C GLU A 86 13.66 -0.60 0.47
N GLY A 87 14.16 -0.44 -0.76
CA GLY A 87 13.94 0.75 -1.58
C GLY A 87 12.46 0.95 -1.94
N ILE A 88 11.76 -0.12 -2.28
CA ILE A 88 10.32 -0.09 -2.53
C ILE A 88 9.56 0.28 -1.25
N GLN A 89 9.92 -0.32 -0.11
CA GLN A 89 9.30 -0.03 1.18
C GLN A 89 9.45 1.44 1.57
N GLU A 90 10.65 1.98 1.46
CA GLU A 90 10.91 3.39 1.77
C GLU A 90 10.09 4.32 0.87
N ALA A 91 10.02 4.04 -0.43
CA ALA A 91 9.22 4.82 -1.36
C ALA A 91 7.71 4.70 -1.08
N ALA A 92 7.23 3.55 -0.60
CA ALA A 92 5.83 3.34 -0.24
C ALA A 92 5.38 4.13 0.99
N GLN A 93 6.30 4.66 1.79
CA GLN A 93 5.97 5.53 2.92
C GLN A 93 5.40 6.89 2.49
N ALA A 94 5.67 7.31 1.25
CA ALA A 94 5.23 8.58 0.71
C ALA A 94 4.71 8.40 -0.73
N GLY A 95 3.40 8.42 -0.90
CA GLY A 95 2.74 8.39 -2.20
C GLY A 95 2.85 9.71 -2.97
N ILE A 96 2.37 9.72 -4.20
CA ILE A 96 2.50 10.86 -5.12
C ILE A 96 1.31 11.83 -5.12
N LEU A 97 0.16 11.43 -4.57
CA LEU A 97 -1.05 12.27 -4.56
C LEU A 97 -1.01 13.33 -3.45
N GLY A 98 -0.65 12.93 -2.25
CA GLY A 98 -0.57 13.83 -1.10
C GLY A 98 0.57 13.49 -0.14
N GLY A 99 1.48 12.61 -0.54
CA GLY A 99 2.58 12.15 0.31
C GLY A 99 2.14 11.17 1.40
N PHE A 100 0.95 10.58 1.29
CA PHE A 100 0.45 9.61 2.27
C PHE A 100 1.00 8.22 2.00
N PRO A 101 1.17 7.37 3.04
CA PRO A 101 1.62 6.00 2.84
C PRO A 101 0.72 5.20 1.89
N VAL A 102 1.33 4.37 1.06
CA VAL A 102 0.63 3.51 0.11
C VAL A 102 0.29 2.19 0.76
N LEU A 103 -0.94 1.73 0.60
CA LEU A 103 -1.45 0.47 1.13
C LEU A 103 -1.76 -0.54 0.03
N GLY A 104 -1.62 -1.82 0.38
CA GLY A 104 -2.15 -2.91 -0.41
C GLY A 104 -1.44 -3.11 -1.74
N VAL A 105 -0.11 -3.13 -1.74
CA VAL A 105 0.71 -3.35 -2.94
C VAL A 105 1.45 -4.68 -2.86
N HIS A 106 1.35 -5.47 -3.91
CA HIS A 106 2.20 -6.63 -4.17
C HIS A 106 3.27 -6.22 -5.18
N ALA A 107 4.53 -6.36 -4.81
CA ALA A 107 5.70 -6.07 -5.64
C ALA A 107 6.49 -7.36 -5.88
N ASN A 108 6.62 -7.77 -7.13
CA ASN A 108 7.41 -8.91 -7.53
C ASN A 108 8.57 -8.49 -8.41
N VAL A 109 9.79 -8.60 -7.90
CA VAL A 109 10.99 -8.48 -8.72
C VAL A 109 11.23 -9.79 -9.44
N TYR A 110 11.23 -9.76 -10.77
CA TYR A 110 11.30 -10.97 -11.59
C TYR A 110 12.53 -11.06 -12.48
N ASP A 111 13.20 -9.94 -12.73
CA ASP A 111 14.38 -9.89 -13.59
C ASP A 111 15.21 -8.64 -13.29
N GLY A 112 16.36 -8.55 -13.89
CA GLY A 112 17.24 -7.41 -13.80
C GLY A 112 18.61 -7.74 -14.38
N SER A 113 19.59 -6.94 -14.03
CA SER A 113 20.99 -7.18 -14.37
C SER A 113 21.90 -6.52 -13.34
N TYR A 114 23.14 -6.93 -13.29
CA TYR A 114 24.14 -6.36 -12.41
C TYR A 114 25.46 -6.13 -13.16
N HIS A 115 26.31 -5.33 -12.57
CA HIS A 115 27.66 -5.09 -13.03
C HIS A 115 28.66 -5.47 -11.93
N GLU A 116 29.63 -6.30 -12.23
CA GLU A 116 30.55 -6.88 -11.24
C GLU A 116 31.29 -5.84 -10.37
N VAL A 117 31.59 -4.66 -10.94
CA VAL A 117 32.33 -3.60 -10.25
C VAL A 117 31.41 -2.53 -9.66
N ASP A 118 30.37 -2.12 -10.40
CA ASP A 118 29.57 -0.92 -10.09
C ASP A 118 28.28 -1.24 -9.34
N SER A 119 27.88 -2.51 -9.23
CA SER A 119 26.71 -2.88 -8.47
C SER A 119 26.98 -2.88 -6.96
N SER A 120 25.98 -2.48 -6.20
CA SER A 120 25.99 -2.42 -4.74
C SER A 120 24.57 -2.51 -4.20
N GLU A 121 24.43 -2.80 -2.91
CA GLU A 121 23.12 -2.73 -2.23
C GLU A 121 22.49 -1.35 -2.38
N MET A 122 23.27 -0.28 -2.23
CA MET A 122 22.80 1.10 -2.40
C MET A 122 22.21 1.35 -3.80
N ALA A 123 22.89 0.89 -4.86
CA ALA A 123 22.40 1.06 -6.22
C ALA A 123 21.09 0.32 -6.47
N PHE A 124 20.93 -0.88 -5.94
CA PHE A 124 19.68 -1.64 -6.03
C PHE A 124 18.58 -1.07 -5.14
N HIS A 125 18.89 -0.52 -3.98
CA HIS A 125 17.95 0.21 -3.15
C HIS A 125 17.36 1.42 -3.91
N ILE A 126 18.21 2.21 -4.55
CA ILE A 126 17.78 3.34 -5.36
C ILE A 126 16.94 2.89 -6.57
N ALA A 127 17.36 1.82 -7.25
CA ALA A 127 16.60 1.26 -8.37
C ALA A 127 15.21 0.80 -7.95
N GLY A 128 15.07 0.15 -6.79
CA GLY A 128 13.79 -0.25 -6.21
C GLY A 128 12.90 0.94 -5.87
N SER A 129 13.45 1.97 -5.25
CA SER A 129 12.74 3.22 -4.94
C SER A 129 12.24 3.92 -6.22
N MET A 130 13.07 3.99 -7.25
CA MET A 130 12.71 4.56 -8.55
C MET A 130 11.61 3.75 -9.24
N ALA A 131 11.68 2.41 -9.17
CA ALA A 131 10.67 1.51 -9.71
C ALA A 131 9.30 1.77 -9.10
N PHE A 132 9.23 1.89 -7.78
CA PHE A 132 7.98 2.18 -7.09
C PHE A 132 7.39 3.54 -7.47
N LYS A 133 8.20 4.59 -7.52
CA LYS A 133 7.76 5.95 -7.89
C LYS A 133 7.21 5.98 -9.32
N GLU A 134 7.87 5.30 -10.26
CA GLU A 134 7.39 5.19 -11.64
C GLU A 134 6.08 4.39 -11.71
N ALA A 135 5.98 3.29 -10.97
CA ALA A 135 4.77 2.48 -10.89
C ALA A 135 3.57 3.28 -10.35
N MET A 136 3.77 4.08 -9.29
CA MET A 136 2.72 4.95 -8.76
C MET A 136 2.15 5.89 -9.82
N GLN A 137 2.99 6.49 -10.64
CA GLN A 137 2.55 7.39 -11.72
C GLN A 137 1.69 6.67 -12.77
N LYS A 138 1.98 5.40 -13.04
CA LYS A 138 1.31 4.59 -14.08
C LYS A 138 0.10 3.82 -13.58
N ALA A 139 -0.02 3.60 -12.28
CA ALA A 139 -1.01 2.71 -11.67
C ALA A 139 -2.37 3.38 -11.39
N ALA A 140 -2.62 4.58 -11.89
CA ALA A 140 -3.81 5.36 -11.60
C ALA A 140 -4.13 5.39 -10.10
N PRO A 141 -3.26 6.00 -9.27
CA PRO A 141 -3.38 5.96 -7.83
C PRO A 141 -4.64 6.68 -7.34
N VAL A 142 -5.18 6.21 -6.22
CA VAL A 142 -6.34 6.81 -5.56
C VAL A 142 -6.03 7.12 -4.10
N LEU A 143 -6.72 8.12 -3.57
CA LEU A 143 -6.69 8.47 -2.16
C LEU A 143 -7.70 7.62 -1.40
N LEU A 144 -7.28 7.02 -0.30
CA LEU A 144 -8.13 6.27 0.62
C LEU A 144 -8.39 7.08 1.87
N GLU A 145 -9.64 7.07 2.32
CA GLU A 145 -10.05 7.65 3.59
C GLU A 145 -10.47 6.56 4.59
N PRO A 146 -10.25 6.76 5.90
CA PRO A 146 -10.70 5.79 6.90
C PRO A 146 -12.22 5.82 7.04
N ILE A 147 -12.83 4.65 6.96
CA ILE A 147 -14.26 4.44 7.19
C ILE A 147 -14.45 3.81 8.57
N MET A 148 -15.21 4.49 9.42
CA MET A 148 -15.46 4.07 10.78
C MET A 148 -16.72 3.20 10.87
N LYS A 149 -16.65 2.17 11.69
CA LYS A 149 -17.84 1.46 12.14
C LYS A 149 -18.47 2.27 13.27
N VAL A 150 -19.73 2.65 13.09
CA VAL A 150 -20.48 3.48 14.03
C VAL A 150 -21.70 2.72 14.51
N GLU A 151 -21.93 2.72 15.82
CA GLU A 151 -23.11 2.17 16.46
C GLU A 151 -23.81 3.30 17.20
N VAL A 152 -25.06 3.59 16.83
CA VAL A 152 -25.88 4.63 17.48
C VAL A 152 -27.06 3.99 18.13
N THR A 153 -27.20 4.16 19.44
CA THR A 153 -28.35 3.71 20.22
C THR A 153 -29.24 4.90 20.57
N MET A 154 -30.53 4.80 20.25
CA MET A 154 -31.49 5.88 20.47
C MET A 154 -32.88 5.32 20.80
N PRO A 155 -33.78 6.13 21.42
CA PRO A 155 -35.22 5.86 21.46
C PRO A 155 -35.79 5.77 20.04
N GLU A 156 -36.78 4.92 19.84
CA GLU A 156 -37.40 4.68 18.52
C GLU A 156 -37.88 5.97 17.82
N GLU A 157 -38.39 6.92 18.58
CA GLU A 157 -38.88 8.20 18.07
C GLU A 157 -37.83 9.03 17.32
N TYR A 158 -36.52 8.85 17.60
CA TYR A 158 -35.42 9.55 16.96
C TYR A 158 -34.76 8.77 15.82
N MET A 159 -35.25 7.56 15.53
CA MET A 159 -34.60 6.69 14.52
C MET A 159 -34.57 7.35 13.13
N GLY A 160 -35.67 7.99 12.71
CA GLY A 160 -35.74 8.68 11.42
C GLY A 160 -34.75 9.84 11.30
N ASP A 161 -34.61 10.63 12.35
CA ASP A 161 -33.68 11.76 12.39
C ASP A 161 -32.23 11.29 12.34
N VAL A 162 -31.90 10.23 13.08
CA VAL A 162 -30.54 9.62 13.09
C VAL A 162 -30.19 9.03 11.71
N ILE A 163 -31.12 8.33 11.06
CA ILE A 163 -30.93 7.80 9.71
C ILE A 163 -30.65 8.95 8.72
N GLY A 164 -31.42 10.03 8.81
CA GLY A 164 -31.24 11.23 7.98
C GLY A 164 -29.87 11.86 8.20
N ASP A 165 -29.42 12.00 9.45
CA ASP A 165 -28.11 12.54 9.78
C ASP A 165 -26.97 11.65 9.28
N LEU A 166 -27.04 10.33 9.49
CA LEU A 166 -26.04 9.39 8.97
C LEU A 166 -25.94 9.42 7.45
N ASN A 167 -27.07 9.53 6.75
CA ASN A 167 -27.07 9.66 5.29
C ASN A 167 -26.44 10.98 4.83
N SER A 168 -26.65 12.07 5.54
CA SER A 168 -26.02 13.37 5.24
C SER A 168 -24.49 13.33 5.40
N ARG A 169 -23.98 12.41 6.22
CA ARG A 169 -22.54 12.18 6.48
C ARG A 169 -21.93 11.08 5.60
N ARG A 170 -22.47 10.84 4.43
CA ARG A 170 -22.03 9.74 3.54
C ARG A 170 -22.05 8.35 4.22
N GLY A 171 -22.86 8.20 5.26
CA GLY A 171 -22.99 6.97 6.02
C GLY A 171 -23.72 5.89 5.23
N GLN A 172 -23.31 4.66 5.43
CA GLN A 172 -23.94 3.46 4.88
C GLN A 172 -24.50 2.64 6.03
N ILE A 173 -25.83 2.57 6.14
CA ILE A 173 -26.50 1.78 7.17
C ILE A 173 -26.33 0.30 6.86
N GLN A 174 -25.78 -0.45 7.81
CA GLN A 174 -25.51 -1.88 7.68
C GLN A 174 -26.61 -2.74 8.32
N GLY A 175 -27.26 -2.24 9.35
CA GLY A 175 -28.30 -2.96 10.05
C GLY A 175 -28.93 -2.15 11.18
N MET A 176 -30.06 -2.64 11.65
CA MET A 176 -30.80 -2.09 12.79
C MET A 176 -31.19 -3.22 13.72
N GLU A 177 -31.05 -3.00 15.02
CA GLU A 177 -31.34 -3.98 16.06
C GLU A 177 -32.14 -3.35 17.19
N ASP A 178 -32.99 -4.16 17.85
CA ASP A 178 -33.64 -3.79 19.09
C ASP A 178 -32.77 -4.17 20.29
N ARG A 179 -32.48 -3.20 21.14
CA ARG A 179 -31.74 -3.43 22.38
C ARG A 179 -32.47 -2.86 23.59
N ASN A 180 -33.07 -3.74 24.40
CA ASN A 180 -33.67 -3.37 25.69
C ASN A 180 -34.64 -2.18 25.62
N GLY A 181 -35.50 -2.11 24.58
CA GLY A 181 -36.44 -1.01 24.37
C GLY A 181 -35.88 0.22 23.68
N ALA A 182 -34.64 0.18 23.26
CA ALA A 182 -34.00 1.18 22.37
C ALA A 182 -33.70 0.57 21.02
N LYS A 183 -33.54 1.41 20.01
CA LYS A 183 -33.07 1.03 18.67
C LYS A 183 -31.58 1.26 18.54
N GLN A 184 -30.89 0.34 17.92
CA GLN A 184 -29.48 0.48 17.56
C GLN A 184 -29.33 0.45 16.05
N ILE A 185 -28.63 1.45 15.50
CA ILE A 185 -28.26 1.52 14.07
C ILE A 185 -26.75 1.26 13.96
N ASN A 186 -26.40 0.30 13.11
CA ASN A 186 -25.03 0.02 12.74
C ASN A 186 -24.77 0.63 11.35
N ALA A 187 -23.74 1.46 11.25
CA ALA A 187 -23.42 2.16 10.01
C ALA A 187 -21.90 2.22 9.78
N ARG A 188 -21.51 2.45 8.54
CA ARG A 188 -20.14 2.82 8.15
C ARG A 188 -20.13 4.26 7.72
N VAL A 189 -19.31 5.08 8.34
CA VAL A 189 -19.23 6.52 8.11
C VAL A 189 -17.78 6.96 7.95
N PRO A 190 -17.43 7.78 6.95
CA PRO A 190 -16.08 8.34 6.85
C PRO A 190 -15.72 9.13 8.10
N LEU A 191 -14.47 9.00 8.55
CA LEU A 191 -14.00 9.68 9.77
C LEU A 191 -14.05 11.21 9.66
N SER A 192 -13.99 11.74 8.43
CA SER A 192 -14.05 13.19 8.17
C SER A 192 -15.44 13.81 8.38
N GLU A 193 -16.49 13.01 8.45
CA GLU A 193 -17.90 13.43 8.61
C GLU A 193 -18.34 13.33 10.07
#